data_d7d515120ad3049460d195729aefb329
#
_entry.id   d7d515120ad3049460d195729aefb329
#
_cell.length_a   1.000
_cell.length_b   1.000
_cell.length_c   1.000
_cell.angle_alpha   90.00
_cell.angle_beta   90.00
_cell.angle_gamma   90.00
#
_symmetry.space_group_name_H-M   'P 1'
#
loop_
_entity.id
_entity.type
_entity.pdbx_description
1 polymer ?
#
loop_
_entity_poly.entity_id
_entity_poly.type
_entity_poly.pdbx_seq_one_letter_code
_entity_poly.pdbx_strand_id
1 'polypeptide(L)'
;MITSTPVSVSILSAGYCLHPELLTLKGGTIKPVAFPAGYALLRHPQHGPILFDTGYSSRFFEETAKLPASLYRHITPVVFKEGESAVERLREAGIAPEEIRYMVLSHFHADHIGGVRDFPKAQFIYLRKSYEAVHRLGPIKALRAGFLPGLLPGDFTARSLPVDEYSPQRPLPPGFPFTEAYDLLGDG
;
A
#
# COMPACT_ATOMS: atom_id res chain seq x y z
N MET A 1 19.90 -23.92 -12.95
CA MET A 1 19.48 -22.65 -13.60
C MET A 1 18.19 -22.22 -12.89
N ILE A 2 18.18 -21.08 -12.24
CA ILE A 2 16.96 -20.51 -11.65
C ILE A 2 16.17 -19.99 -12.86
N THR A 3 15.10 -20.67 -13.22
CA THR A 3 14.15 -20.17 -14.23
C THR A 3 13.29 -19.13 -13.53
N SER A 4 13.63 -17.84 -13.68
CA SER A 4 12.79 -16.77 -13.14
C SER A 4 11.52 -16.62 -13.98
N THR A 5 10.39 -16.55 -13.33
CA THR A 5 9.11 -16.26 -13.98
C THR A 5 9.05 -14.77 -14.34
N PRO A 6 8.88 -14.39 -15.62
CA PRO A 6 8.81 -12.99 -16.00
C PRO A 6 7.50 -12.35 -15.51
N VAL A 7 7.61 -11.29 -14.72
CA VAL A 7 6.48 -10.49 -14.21
C VAL A 7 6.52 -9.12 -14.86
N SER A 8 5.40 -8.66 -15.42
CA SER A 8 5.29 -7.27 -15.89
C SER A 8 4.82 -6.37 -14.75
N VAL A 9 5.42 -5.18 -14.66
CA VAL A 9 5.13 -4.19 -13.62
C VAL A 9 4.66 -2.89 -14.25
N SER A 10 3.52 -2.38 -13.79
CA SER A 10 3.01 -1.04 -14.13
C SER A 10 2.96 -0.21 -12.86
N ILE A 11 3.68 0.92 -12.84
CA ILE A 11 3.70 1.86 -11.71
C ILE A 11 2.65 2.93 -11.97
N LEU A 12 1.79 3.17 -11.00
CA LEU A 12 0.62 4.03 -11.05
C LEU A 12 0.56 4.91 -9.79
N SER A 13 -0.36 5.88 -9.75
CA SER A 13 -0.63 6.66 -8.54
C SER A 13 -2.12 6.95 -8.41
N ALA A 14 -2.60 7.02 -7.17
CA ALA A 14 -3.96 7.37 -6.81
C ALA A 14 -3.95 8.57 -5.85
N GLY A 15 -4.00 9.77 -6.39
CA GLY A 15 -3.86 11.01 -5.64
C GLY A 15 -2.42 11.29 -5.18
N TYR A 16 -2.28 12.37 -4.41
CA TYR A 16 -1.01 12.78 -3.81
C TYR A 16 -1.26 13.60 -2.54
N CYS A 17 -0.26 13.70 -1.68
CA CYS A 17 -0.28 14.65 -0.56
C CYS A 17 0.72 15.79 -0.80
N LEU A 18 0.53 16.88 -0.06
CA LEU A 18 1.39 18.06 -0.09
C LEU A 18 2.14 18.18 1.23
N HIS A 19 3.46 18.27 1.15
CA HIS A 19 4.31 18.55 2.29
C HIS A 19 5.43 19.53 1.92
N PRO A 20 5.93 20.32 2.89
CA PRO A 20 7.16 21.07 2.68
C PRO A 20 8.31 20.16 2.28
N GLU A 21 9.05 20.54 1.25
CA GLU A 21 10.20 19.78 0.72
C GLU A 21 11.22 19.40 1.80
N LEU A 22 11.44 20.29 2.77
CA LEU A 22 12.38 20.09 3.89
C LEU A 22 12.08 18.86 4.76
N LEU A 23 10.83 18.33 4.73
CA LEU A 23 10.47 17.15 5.51
C LEU A 23 11.04 15.85 4.92
N THR A 24 11.35 15.85 3.64
CA THR A 24 11.81 14.66 2.91
C THR A 24 13.19 14.83 2.28
N LEU A 25 13.63 16.07 2.05
CA LEU A 25 14.90 16.38 1.43
C LEU A 25 15.76 17.22 2.37
N LYS A 26 16.93 16.73 2.75
CA LYS A 26 17.91 17.49 3.53
C LYS A 26 18.37 18.71 2.73
N GLY A 27 18.16 19.91 3.27
CA GLY A 27 18.41 21.17 2.56
C GLY A 27 17.25 21.63 1.67
N GLY A 28 16.13 20.94 1.70
CA GLY A 28 14.89 21.35 1.03
C GLY A 28 14.31 22.64 1.62
N THR A 29 13.35 23.20 0.90
CA THR A 29 12.67 24.46 1.24
C THR A 29 11.34 24.22 1.96
N ILE A 30 10.73 25.32 2.45
CA ILE A 30 9.35 25.27 3.01
C ILE A 30 8.26 25.20 1.92
N LYS A 31 8.64 25.24 0.63
CA LYS A 31 7.66 25.11 -0.45
C LYS A 31 6.97 23.77 -0.41
N PRO A 32 5.63 23.73 -0.55
CA PRO A 32 4.92 22.48 -0.66
C PRO A 32 5.28 21.78 -1.97
N VAL A 33 5.60 20.49 -1.87
CA VAL A 33 5.81 19.63 -3.03
C VAL A 33 4.80 18.47 -2.98
N ALA A 34 4.43 17.96 -4.15
CA ALA A 34 3.50 16.85 -4.26
C ALA A 34 4.24 15.52 -4.10
N PHE A 35 3.70 14.68 -3.23
CA PHE A 35 4.14 13.30 -3.02
C PHE A 35 3.06 12.37 -3.57
N PRO A 36 3.23 11.79 -4.77
CA PRO A 36 2.27 10.86 -5.34
C PRO A 36 2.09 9.63 -4.45
N ALA A 37 0.83 9.25 -4.20
CA ALA A 37 0.49 8.00 -3.55
C ALA A 37 0.62 6.86 -4.56
N GLY A 38 1.85 6.34 -4.70
CA GLY A 38 2.21 5.33 -5.67
C GLY A 38 1.68 3.94 -5.31
N TYR A 39 1.34 3.17 -6.34
CA TYR A 39 1.06 1.75 -6.24
C TYR A 39 1.52 1.05 -7.51
N ALA A 40 1.66 -0.28 -7.46
CA ALA A 40 2.03 -1.03 -8.64
C ALA A 40 1.06 -2.17 -8.93
N LEU A 41 0.79 -2.39 -10.22
CA LEU A 41 0.12 -3.57 -10.72
C LEU A 41 1.17 -4.51 -11.32
N LEU A 42 1.31 -5.67 -10.71
CA LEU A 42 2.14 -6.76 -11.20
C LEU A 42 1.25 -7.77 -11.92
N ARG A 43 1.62 -8.17 -13.13
CA ARG A 43 0.93 -9.25 -13.86
C ARG A 43 1.82 -10.47 -13.88
N HIS A 44 1.41 -11.45 -13.10
CA HIS A 44 2.10 -12.74 -13.00
C HIS A 44 1.42 -13.75 -13.93
N PRO A 45 2.20 -14.50 -14.76
CA PRO A 45 1.60 -15.37 -15.77
C PRO A 45 0.76 -16.52 -15.19
N GLN A 46 1.05 -16.96 -13.97
CA GLN A 46 0.34 -18.08 -13.32
C GLN A 46 -0.62 -17.60 -12.21
N HIS A 47 -0.30 -16.50 -11.52
CA HIS A 47 -1.08 -16.00 -10.38
C HIS A 47 -2.01 -14.84 -10.73
N GLY A 48 -1.96 -14.36 -11.98
CA GLY A 48 -2.78 -13.24 -12.43
C GLY A 48 -2.33 -11.87 -11.89
N PRO A 49 -3.24 -10.90 -11.77
CA PRO A 49 -2.90 -9.57 -11.30
C PRO A 49 -2.71 -9.53 -9.78
N ILE A 50 -1.62 -8.90 -9.36
CA ILE A 50 -1.24 -8.67 -7.96
C ILE A 50 -1.06 -7.17 -7.76
N LEU A 51 -1.56 -6.61 -6.66
CA LEU A 51 -1.31 -5.22 -6.30
C LEU A 51 -0.18 -5.11 -5.29
N PHE A 52 0.60 -4.06 -5.43
CA PHE A 52 1.54 -3.57 -4.43
C PHE A 52 1.09 -2.18 -4.01
N ASP A 53 0.56 -2.03 -2.80
CA ASP A 53 -0.14 -0.86 -2.28
C ASP A 53 -1.40 -0.48 -3.10
N THR A 54 -2.08 0.61 -2.75
CA THR A 54 -3.33 1.02 -3.40
C THR A 54 -3.46 2.53 -3.65
N GLY A 55 -2.56 3.34 -3.09
CA GLY A 55 -2.75 4.79 -3.10
C GLY A 55 -3.92 5.25 -2.21
N TYR A 56 -4.36 6.49 -2.42
CA TYR A 56 -5.55 7.04 -1.78
C TYR A 56 -6.85 6.55 -2.43
N SER A 57 -7.95 6.72 -1.68
CA SER A 57 -9.32 6.58 -2.18
C SER A 57 -10.22 7.63 -1.50
N SER A 58 -11.48 7.74 -1.92
CA SER A 58 -12.49 8.60 -1.27
C SER A 58 -12.63 8.32 0.22
N ARG A 59 -12.40 7.08 0.66
CA ARG A 59 -12.45 6.68 2.08
C ARG A 59 -11.50 7.44 2.98
N PHE A 60 -10.38 7.94 2.46
CA PHE A 60 -9.51 8.82 3.23
C PHE A 60 -10.27 10.04 3.75
N PHE A 61 -11.12 10.64 2.93
CA PHE A 61 -11.90 11.81 3.31
C PHE A 61 -13.05 11.45 4.26
N GLU A 62 -13.64 10.28 4.10
CA GLU A 62 -14.67 9.76 5.02
C GLU A 62 -14.06 9.51 6.40
N GLU A 63 -12.94 8.80 6.49
CA GLU A 63 -12.24 8.49 7.74
C GLU A 63 -11.67 9.73 8.43
N THR A 64 -11.35 10.77 7.67
CA THR A 64 -10.83 12.04 8.19
C THR A 64 -11.89 13.13 8.29
N ALA A 65 -13.19 12.80 8.23
CA ALA A 65 -14.27 13.78 8.33
C ALA A 65 -14.42 14.37 9.74
N LYS A 66 -14.10 13.60 10.79
CA LYS A 66 -14.32 13.96 12.20
C LYS A 66 -13.01 13.96 13.00
N LEU A 67 -13.01 14.69 14.12
CA LEU A 67 -11.92 14.64 15.09
C LEU A 67 -11.81 13.25 15.75
N PRO A 68 -10.57 12.81 16.07
CA PRO A 68 -9.30 13.52 15.87
C PRO A 68 -8.71 13.35 14.46
N ALA A 69 -9.26 12.49 13.62
CA ALA A 69 -8.68 12.13 12.32
C ALA A 69 -8.68 13.31 11.33
N SER A 70 -9.59 14.29 11.47
CA SER A 70 -9.60 15.50 10.63
C SER A 70 -8.31 16.33 10.76
N LEU A 71 -7.58 16.23 11.88
CA LEU A 71 -6.30 16.90 12.06
C LEU A 71 -5.26 16.36 11.06
N TYR A 72 -5.32 15.07 10.74
CA TYR A 72 -4.42 14.48 9.75
C TYR A 72 -4.55 15.17 8.40
N ARG A 73 -5.76 15.36 7.91
CA ARG A 73 -6.03 16.03 6.63
C ARG A 73 -5.56 17.49 6.59
N HIS A 74 -5.53 18.17 7.74
CA HIS A 74 -5.01 19.54 7.80
C HIS A 74 -3.48 19.60 7.78
N ILE A 75 -2.83 18.62 8.41
CA ILE A 75 -1.36 18.53 8.46
C ILE A 75 -0.81 17.95 7.15
N THR A 76 -1.55 17.03 6.56
CA THR A 76 -1.22 16.34 5.30
C THR A 76 -2.35 16.59 4.29
N PRO A 77 -2.37 17.75 3.62
CA PRO A 77 -3.38 18.02 2.60
C PRO A 77 -3.27 17.00 1.46
N VAL A 78 -4.36 16.30 1.20
CA VAL A 78 -4.46 15.27 0.16
C VAL A 78 -5.28 15.80 -1.00
N VAL A 79 -4.78 15.59 -2.21
CA VAL A 79 -5.49 15.85 -3.46
C VAL A 79 -5.78 14.50 -4.12
N PHE A 80 -7.05 14.23 -4.32
CA PHE A 80 -7.54 13.00 -4.94
C PHE A 80 -8.77 13.34 -5.77
N LYS A 81 -8.87 12.80 -6.96
CA LYS A 81 -10.01 13.00 -7.86
C LYS A 81 -10.77 11.69 -8.03
N GLU A 82 -12.06 11.81 -8.23
CA GLU A 82 -12.91 10.70 -8.65
C GLU A 82 -12.36 10.08 -9.95
N GLY A 83 -12.38 8.76 -10.04
CA GLY A 83 -11.79 8.02 -11.18
C GLY A 83 -10.29 7.70 -11.03
N GLU A 84 -9.60 8.20 -9.99
CA GLU A 84 -8.16 7.97 -9.81
C GLU A 84 -7.82 6.81 -8.86
N SER A 85 -8.81 6.21 -8.19
CA SER A 85 -8.54 5.10 -7.26
C SER A 85 -7.98 3.87 -8.00
N ALA A 86 -7.22 3.05 -7.27
CA ALA A 86 -6.68 1.81 -7.85
C ALA A 86 -7.78 0.94 -8.45
N VAL A 87 -8.93 0.80 -7.76
CA VAL A 87 -10.04 -0.02 -8.24
C VAL A 87 -10.66 0.52 -9.54
N GLU A 88 -10.80 1.83 -9.68
CA GLU A 88 -11.34 2.46 -10.90
C GLU A 88 -10.37 2.29 -12.07
N ARG A 89 -9.08 2.54 -11.85
CA ARG A 89 -8.03 2.33 -12.86
C ARG A 89 -7.91 0.88 -13.31
N LEU A 90 -8.08 -0.08 -12.40
CA LEU A 90 -8.08 -1.49 -12.77
C LEU A 90 -9.32 -1.85 -13.61
N ARG A 91 -10.49 -1.34 -13.24
CA ARG A 91 -11.72 -1.53 -14.04
C ARG A 91 -11.59 -0.96 -15.44
N GLU A 92 -11.02 0.24 -15.59
CA GLU A 92 -10.72 0.84 -16.90
C GLU A 92 -9.77 -0.04 -17.73
N ALA A 93 -8.84 -0.74 -17.07
CA ALA A 93 -7.92 -1.70 -17.69
C ALA A 93 -8.54 -3.10 -17.91
N GLY A 94 -9.84 -3.28 -17.63
CA GLY A 94 -10.55 -4.55 -17.81
C GLY A 94 -10.27 -5.58 -16.72
N ILE A 95 -9.74 -5.17 -15.57
CA ILE A 95 -9.44 -6.06 -14.42
C ILE A 95 -10.51 -5.84 -13.35
N ALA A 96 -11.26 -6.90 -13.03
CA ALA A 96 -12.23 -6.86 -11.96
C ALA A 96 -11.53 -6.88 -10.57
N PRO A 97 -12.06 -6.14 -9.56
CA PRO A 97 -11.48 -6.15 -8.21
C PRO A 97 -11.36 -7.55 -7.59
N GLU A 98 -12.26 -8.44 -7.95
CA GLU A 98 -12.31 -9.84 -7.51
C GLU A 98 -11.19 -10.71 -8.07
N GLU A 99 -10.52 -10.25 -9.13
CA GLU A 99 -9.37 -10.94 -9.72
C GLU A 99 -8.09 -10.72 -8.90
N ILE A 100 -8.03 -9.65 -8.11
CA ILE A 100 -6.90 -9.39 -7.22
C ILE A 100 -6.97 -10.34 -6.04
N ARG A 101 -6.13 -11.38 -6.09
CA ARG A 101 -6.03 -12.39 -5.04
C ARG A 101 -4.95 -12.07 -4.01
N TYR A 102 -3.91 -11.34 -4.42
CA TYR A 102 -2.79 -10.96 -3.57
C TYR A 102 -2.60 -9.45 -3.62
N MET A 103 -2.43 -8.87 -2.44
CA MET A 103 -2.13 -7.46 -2.28
C MET A 103 -0.98 -7.31 -1.30
N VAL A 104 0.16 -6.88 -1.80
CA VAL A 104 1.34 -6.61 -0.98
C VAL A 104 1.20 -5.20 -0.40
N LEU A 105 1.29 -5.08 0.91
CA LEU A 105 1.30 -3.80 1.62
C LEU A 105 2.71 -3.53 2.11
N SER A 106 3.33 -2.48 1.56
CA SER A 106 4.68 -2.07 1.96
C SER A 106 4.72 -1.65 3.42
N HIS A 107 3.73 -0.87 3.82
CA HIS A 107 3.48 -0.42 5.19
C HIS A 107 2.04 0.13 5.33
N PHE A 108 1.69 0.67 6.52
CA PHE A 108 0.31 0.99 6.86
C PHE A 108 -0.01 2.49 6.90
N HIS A 109 0.71 3.34 6.15
CA HIS A 109 0.29 4.72 5.95
C HIS A 109 -0.97 4.81 5.07
N ALA A 110 -1.75 5.85 5.28
CA ALA A 110 -3.04 6.02 4.61
C ALA A 110 -2.96 6.07 3.08
N ASP A 111 -1.86 6.57 2.53
CA ASP A 111 -1.59 6.65 1.10
C ASP A 111 -1.15 5.32 0.46
N HIS A 112 -0.96 4.28 1.26
CA HIS A 112 -0.66 2.93 0.79
C HIS A 112 -1.84 1.98 0.94
N ILE A 113 -2.70 2.21 1.95
CA ILE A 113 -3.81 1.34 2.28
C ILE A 113 -5.20 1.94 1.96
N GLY A 114 -5.26 3.11 1.32
CA GLY A 114 -6.51 3.84 1.10
C GLY A 114 -7.58 3.06 0.35
N GLY A 115 -7.19 2.21 -0.60
CA GLY A 115 -8.08 1.43 -1.44
C GLY A 115 -8.23 -0.05 -1.07
N VAL A 116 -7.62 -0.54 0.03
CA VAL A 116 -7.62 -2.00 0.34
C VAL A 116 -9.01 -2.62 0.47
N ARG A 117 -10.01 -1.84 0.90
CA ARG A 117 -11.39 -2.30 1.06
C ARG A 117 -12.13 -2.55 -0.26
N ASP A 118 -11.58 -2.08 -1.38
CA ASP A 118 -12.19 -2.23 -2.71
C ASP A 118 -11.95 -3.62 -3.33
N PHE A 119 -11.08 -4.43 -2.71
CA PHE A 119 -10.64 -5.73 -3.22
C PHE A 119 -11.12 -6.86 -2.31
N PRO A 120 -12.34 -7.37 -2.52
CA PRO A 120 -13.03 -8.24 -1.56
C PRO A 120 -12.38 -9.63 -1.42
N LYS A 121 -11.61 -10.08 -2.42
CA LYS A 121 -10.96 -11.41 -2.42
C LYS A 121 -9.46 -11.36 -2.16
N ALA A 122 -8.88 -10.17 -1.99
CA ALA A 122 -7.45 -10.02 -1.79
C ALA A 122 -7.01 -10.56 -0.41
N GLN A 123 -5.97 -11.38 -0.41
CA GLN A 123 -5.17 -11.67 0.78
C GLN A 123 -4.11 -10.59 0.93
N PHE A 124 -3.92 -10.11 2.15
CA PHE A 124 -3.00 -9.00 2.46
C PHE A 124 -1.65 -9.54 2.91
N ILE A 125 -0.64 -9.27 2.09
CA ILE A 125 0.74 -9.71 2.30
C ILE A 125 1.53 -8.53 2.82
N TYR A 126 2.20 -8.71 3.94
CA TYR A 126 2.99 -7.66 4.60
C TYR A 126 4.00 -8.28 5.57
N LEU A 127 4.96 -7.50 6.05
CA LEU A 127 5.82 -7.90 7.17
C LEU A 127 5.04 -7.75 8.48
N ARG A 128 4.97 -8.80 9.29
CA ARG A 128 4.24 -8.78 10.57
C ARG A 128 4.57 -7.58 11.44
N LYS A 129 5.85 -7.26 11.56
CA LYS A 129 6.32 -6.11 12.34
C LYS A 129 5.71 -4.78 11.91
N SER A 130 5.43 -4.60 10.60
CA SER A 130 4.79 -3.38 10.09
C SER A 130 3.37 -3.21 10.63
N TYR A 131 2.59 -4.27 10.72
CA TYR A 131 1.26 -4.24 11.29
C TYR A 131 1.28 -4.11 12.82
N GLU A 132 2.15 -4.85 13.50
CA GLU A 132 2.30 -4.79 14.95
C GLU A 132 2.69 -3.40 15.45
N ALA A 133 3.44 -2.64 14.67
CA ALA A 133 3.82 -1.27 14.98
C ALA A 133 2.62 -0.31 15.06
N VAL A 134 1.51 -0.61 14.40
CA VAL A 134 0.38 0.32 14.27
C VAL A 134 -0.95 -0.18 14.83
N HIS A 135 -1.25 -1.47 14.79
CA HIS A 135 -2.59 -2.01 15.02
C HIS A 135 -3.14 -1.80 16.46
N ARG A 136 -2.25 -1.63 17.45
CA ARG A 136 -2.61 -1.38 18.85
C ARG A 136 -2.48 0.07 19.27
N LEU A 137 -2.20 0.98 18.34
CA LEU A 137 -2.07 2.39 18.65
C LEU A 137 -3.43 3.00 18.97
N GLY A 138 -3.49 3.80 20.04
CA GLY A 138 -4.65 4.66 20.29
C GLY A 138 -4.75 5.77 19.23
N PRO A 139 -5.92 6.44 19.11
CA PRO A 139 -6.24 7.34 17.99
C PRO A 139 -5.16 8.39 17.68
N ILE A 140 -4.64 9.07 18.69
CA ILE A 140 -3.63 10.14 18.50
C ILE A 140 -2.29 9.56 18.02
N LYS A 141 -1.88 8.41 18.57
CA LYS A 141 -0.62 7.76 18.15
C LYS A 141 -0.75 7.20 16.74
N ALA A 142 -1.89 6.64 16.39
CA ALA A 142 -2.18 6.16 15.03
C ALA A 142 -2.08 7.30 14.01
N LEU A 143 -2.70 8.46 14.29
CA LEU A 143 -2.58 9.64 13.43
C LEU A 143 -1.13 10.10 13.23
N ARG A 144 -0.35 10.12 14.32
CA ARG A 144 1.09 10.48 14.24
C ARG A 144 1.90 9.47 13.42
N ALA A 145 1.47 8.21 13.42
CA ALA A 145 2.06 7.15 12.60
C ALA A 145 1.47 7.11 11.16
N GLY A 146 0.68 8.10 10.74
CA GLY A 146 0.06 8.14 9.42
C GLY A 146 -0.96 7.02 9.17
N PHE A 147 -1.38 6.32 10.24
CA PHE A 147 -2.28 5.18 10.17
C PHE A 147 -3.73 5.56 10.48
N LEU A 148 -4.65 5.18 9.61
CA LEU A 148 -6.09 5.32 9.77
C LEU A 148 -6.72 3.92 9.82
N PRO A 149 -7.03 3.39 11.01
CA PRO A 149 -7.55 2.02 11.16
C PRO A 149 -8.81 1.73 10.35
N GLY A 150 -9.68 2.71 10.15
CA GLY A 150 -10.91 2.57 9.37
C GLY A 150 -10.70 2.33 7.88
N LEU A 151 -9.50 2.54 7.36
CA LEU A 151 -9.16 2.17 5.98
C LEU A 151 -9.03 0.65 5.79
N LEU A 152 -8.74 -0.10 6.85
CA LEU A 152 -8.69 -1.56 6.78
C LEU A 152 -10.09 -2.18 6.81
N PRO A 153 -10.35 -3.24 6.07
CA PRO A 153 -11.63 -3.96 6.14
C PRO A 153 -11.78 -4.70 7.47
N GLY A 154 -13.03 -4.93 7.92
CA GLY A 154 -13.32 -5.60 9.18
C GLY A 154 -12.79 -7.05 9.26
N ASP A 155 -12.61 -7.68 8.14
CA ASP A 155 -12.05 -9.03 8.00
C ASP A 155 -10.54 -9.05 7.68
N PHE A 156 -9.84 -7.90 7.85
CA PHE A 156 -8.42 -7.75 7.52
C PHE A 156 -7.58 -8.89 8.10
N THR A 157 -7.72 -9.17 9.39
CA THR A 157 -6.93 -10.22 10.07
C THR A 157 -7.19 -11.61 9.51
N ALA A 158 -8.44 -11.90 9.13
CA ALA A 158 -8.80 -13.19 8.53
C ALA A 158 -8.21 -13.40 7.13
N ARG A 159 -7.92 -12.29 6.42
CA ARG A 159 -7.29 -12.28 5.09
C ARG A 159 -5.81 -11.94 5.13
N SER A 160 -5.22 -11.84 6.32
CA SER A 160 -3.80 -11.53 6.51
C SER A 160 -2.91 -12.71 6.20
N LEU A 161 -1.84 -12.46 5.46
CA LEU A 161 -0.79 -13.41 5.13
C LEU A 161 0.59 -12.73 5.36
N PRO A 162 1.06 -12.62 6.62
CA PRO A 162 2.38 -12.06 6.88
C PRO A 162 3.48 -12.90 6.22
N VAL A 163 4.20 -12.30 5.27
CA VAL A 163 5.15 -13.02 4.42
C VAL A 163 6.31 -13.63 5.20
N ASP A 164 6.73 -12.97 6.28
CA ASP A 164 7.80 -13.43 7.17
C ASP A 164 7.41 -14.64 8.04
N GLU A 165 6.15 -15.06 8.04
CA GLU A 165 5.69 -16.26 8.74
C GLU A 165 5.33 -17.42 7.79
N TYR A 166 4.88 -17.09 6.59
CA TYR A 166 4.29 -18.07 5.69
C TYR A 166 5.12 -18.35 4.43
N SER A 167 6.14 -17.54 4.16
CA SER A 167 6.96 -17.70 2.95
C SER A 167 8.40 -18.02 3.30
N PRO A 168 9.04 -18.95 2.56
CA PRO A 168 10.44 -19.28 2.77
C PRO A 168 11.33 -18.09 2.40
N GLN A 169 12.38 -17.89 3.18
CA GLN A 169 13.44 -16.96 2.84
C GLN A 169 14.32 -17.52 1.73
N ARG A 170 14.76 -16.63 0.84
CA ARG A 170 15.69 -16.92 -0.24
C ARG A 170 16.85 -15.93 -0.20
N PRO A 171 18.10 -16.39 -0.35
CA PRO A 171 19.23 -15.48 -0.50
C PRO A 171 19.12 -14.73 -1.83
N LEU A 172 19.48 -13.47 -1.80
CA LEU A 172 19.55 -12.64 -3.01
C LEU A 172 20.95 -12.71 -3.64
N PRO A 173 21.08 -12.46 -4.95
CA PRO A 173 22.36 -12.45 -5.63
C PRO A 173 23.35 -11.44 -5.03
N PRO A 174 24.66 -11.70 -5.08
CA PRO A 174 25.67 -10.73 -4.66
C PRO A 174 25.52 -9.40 -5.40
N GLY A 175 25.65 -8.28 -4.64
CA GLY A 175 25.49 -6.93 -5.19
C GLY A 175 24.06 -6.37 -5.11
N PHE A 176 23.10 -7.16 -4.68
CA PHE A 176 21.76 -6.66 -4.35
C PHE A 176 21.81 -5.86 -3.04
N PRO A 177 21.00 -4.78 -2.89
CA PRO A 177 21.02 -3.96 -1.67
C PRO A 177 20.45 -4.67 -0.43
N PHE A 178 19.80 -5.82 -0.61
CA PHE A 178 19.28 -6.68 0.46
C PHE A 178 19.96 -8.03 0.41
N THR A 179 19.99 -8.74 1.54
CA THR A 179 20.62 -10.05 1.67
C THR A 179 19.69 -11.22 1.41
N GLU A 180 18.39 -10.99 1.61
CA GLU A 180 17.35 -12.02 1.53
C GLU A 180 16.03 -11.44 1.04
N ALA A 181 15.17 -12.30 0.49
CA ALA A 181 13.80 -12.02 0.13
C ALA A 181 12.88 -13.15 0.58
N TYR A 182 11.58 -12.90 0.58
CA TYR A 182 10.57 -13.93 0.82
C TYR A 182 9.97 -14.40 -0.49
N ASP A 183 10.00 -15.70 -0.71
CA ASP A 183 9.39 -16.33 -1.91
C ASP A 183 7.89 -16.53 -1.66
N LEU A 184 7.12 -15.49 -1.96
CA LEU A 184 5.67 -15.46 -1.73
C LEU A 184 4.92 -16.51 -2.54
N LEU A 185 5.31 -16.70 -3.80
CA LEU A 185 4.56 -17.51 -4.77
C LEU A 185 5.13 -18.91 -4.97
N GLY A 186 6.33 -19.17 -4.44
CA GLY A 186 6.99 -20.47 -4.51
C GLY A 186 7.65 -20.77 -5.86
N ASP A 187 7.83 -19.76 -6.70
CA ASP A 187 8.39 -19.91 -8.04
C ASP A 187 9.72 -19.15 -8.27
N GLY A 188 10.29 -18.60 -7.22
CA GLY A 188 11.67 -18.06 -7.17
C GLY A 188 11.76 -16.56 -7.38
#